data_b92598d5ecc87089e69be24bd3f6687e
#
_entry.id   b92598d5ecc87089e69be24bd3f6687e
#
_cell.length_a   1.000
_cell.length_b   1.000
_cell.length_c   1.000
_cell.angle_alpha   90.00
_cell.angle_beta   90.00
_cell.angle_gamma   90.00
#
_symmetry.space_group_name_H-M   'P 1'
#
loop_
_entity.id
_entity.type
_entity.pdbx_description
1 polymer ?
#
loop_
_entity_poly.entity_id
_entity_poly.type
_entity_poly.pdbx_seq_one_letter_code
_entity_poly.pdbx_strand_id
1 'polypeptide(L)'
;MEKLSAAVLLLLCVVARAQDLEPRSFSPAPVGTNIAVVSYGRTSGDVILDPTLPVTDASASFNTATLGYYHSFGLLGRQTSVAAGMPYVLGSGQALLNGVPAHLYRSGLGDLRVRWSYFLVGSPAVNRQEFKQHKARTVVGVDLAVAVPLGQYDPNLLVNIGANRWAFRPEIGVSRSLRSWLLELDVGSWFFLQNSNFFHGQVREQAPIGSAQAHVSYTFRPGLWLALDGTYYTGGRTHVNGVRGNDLQQNSRLGTTLALPLTRSQSLKLSYSKGAVTRVGGNFTSVGVTYQLRWFTRR
;
A
#
# COMPACT_ATOMS: atom_id res chain seq x y z
N MET A 1 -26.84 26.36 -1.54
CA MET A 1 -26.39 25.55 -0.39
C MET A 1 -25.96 24.14 -0.79
N GLU A 2 -26.61 23.47 -1.73
CA GLU A 2 -26.24 22.13 -2.20
C GLU A 2 -24.82 22.01 -2.82
N LYS A 3 -24.36 23.02 -3.56
CA LYS A 3 -23.02 23.01 -4.18
C LYS A 3 -21.87 23.12 -3.18
N LEU A 4 -22.10 23.75 -2.02
CA LEU A 4 -21.10 23.86 -0.96
C LEU A 4 -20.95 22.54 -0.17
N SER A 5 -22.05 21.81 0.03
CA SER A 5 -22.07 20.51 0.71
C SER A 5 -21.29 19.43 -0.06
N ALA A 6 -21.32 19.45 -1.39
CA ALA A 6 -20.61 18.49 -2.23
C ALA A 6 -19.08 18.68 -2.21
N ALA A 7 -18.59 19.91 -2.12
CA ALA A 7 -17.16 20.21 -2.07
C ALA A 7 -16.52 19.81 -0.72
N VAL A 8 -17.27 19.91 0.35
CA VAL A 8 -16.82 19.65 1.74
C VAL A 8 -16.52 18.16 2.00
N LEU A 9 -17.30 17.29 1.40
CA LEU A 9 -17.22 15.84 1.63
C LEU A 9 -16.21 15.13 0.72
N LEU A 10 -15.62 15.82 -0.24
CA LEU A 10 -14.75 15.28 -1.29
C LEU A 10 -13.44 14.65 -0.81
N LEU A 11 -12.99 14.94 0.39
CA LEU A 11 -11.64 14.64 0.87
C LEU A 11 -11.52 13.41 1.77
N LEU A 12 -12.62 12.84 2.25
CA LEU A 12 -12.59 11.63 3.10
C LEU A 12 -12.33 10.33 2.32
N CYS A 13 -12.36 10.36 0.98
CA CYS A 13 -12.11 9.18 0.12
C CYS A 13 -10.63 8.84 -0.09
N VAL A 14 -9.70 9.53 0.55
CA VAL A 14 -8.26 9.23 0.44
C VAL A 14 -7.88 8.16 1.45
N VAL A 15 -8.42 6.96 1.32
CA VAL A 15 -7.81 5.81 1.98
C VAL A 15 -6.44 5.59 1.35
N ALA A 16 -5.44 5.85 2.14
CA ALA A 16 -4.01 5.90 1.90
C ALA A 16 -3.45 4.72 1.08
N ARG A 17 -3.54 4.80 -0.25
CA ARG A 17 -3.00 3.76 -1.15
C ARG A 17 -1.50 3.94 -1.44
N ALA A 18 -0.94 5.13 -1.20
CA ALA A 18 0.48 5.43 -1.39
C ALA A 18 1.32 5.26 -0.11
N GLN A 19 0.72 4.82 1.00
CA GLN A 19 1.32 4.85 2.34
C GLN A 19 1.84 3.49 2.81
N ASP A 20 1.78 2.45 1.99
CA ASP A 20 2.25 1.13 2.37
C ASP A 20 3.79 1.11 2.41
N LEU A 21 4.35 0.74 3.56
CA LEU A 21 5.77 0.50 3.74
C LEU A 21 6.02 -1.00 3.55
N GLU A 22 6.79 -1.36 2.53
CA GLU A 22 6.99 -2.76 2.14
C GLU A 22 8.49 -3.12 2.12
N PRO A 23 9.15 -3.22 3.29
CA PRO A 23 10.55 -3.62 3.33
C PRO A 23 10.73 -5.01 2.74
N ARG A 24 11.86 -5.18 2.02
CA ARG A 24 12.24 -6.42 1.31
C ARG A 24 11.36 -6.77 0.11
N SER A 25 10.73 -5.77 -0.52
CA SER A 25 9.98 -5.95 -1.77
C SER A 25 10.83 -6.51 -2.88
N PHE A 26 12.08 -6.02 -3.00
CA PHE A 26 13.06 -6.47 -3.98
C PHE A 26 14.04 -7.50 -3.40
N SER A 27 13.57 -8.36 -2.50
CA SER A 27 14.35 -9.50 -2.01
C SER A 27 14.11 -10.74 -2.88
N PRO A 28 15.16 -11.34 -3.48
CA PRO A 28 15.01 -12.53 -4.30
C PRO A 28 14.42 -13.73 -3.56
N ALA A 29 13.70 -14.57 -4.31
CA ALA A 29 13.21 -15.87 -3.86
C ALA A 29 13.48 -16.94 -4.92
N PRO A 30 13.70 -18.22 -4.55
CA PRO A 30 13.82 -19.28 -5.54
C PRO A 30 12.51 -19.45 -6.32
N VAL A 31 12.60 -19.86 -7.59
CA VAL A 31 11.42 -20.16 -8.40
C VAL A 31 10.60 -21.31 -7.79
N GLY A 32 9.28 -21.26 -7.95
CA GLY A 32 8.35 -22.20 -7.34
C GLY A 32 8.05 -21.89 -5.86
N THR A 33 8.48 -20.74 -5.34
CA THR A 33 8.06 -20.29 -4.00
C THR A 33 6.60 -19.87 -4.04
N ASN A 34 5.82 -20.39 -3.10
CA ASN A 34 4.43 -20.00 -2.85
C ASN A 34 4.32 -19.48 -1.42
N ILE A 35 3.57 -18.40 -1.22
CA ILE A 35 3.30 -17.85 0.12
C ILE A 35 1.81 -17.51 0.21
N ALA A 36 1.11 -18.13 1.16
CA ALA A 36 -0.19 -17.66 1.61
C ALA A 36 -0.01 -16.66 2.75
N VAL A 37 -0.80 -15.61 2.71
CA VAL A 37 -0.71 -14.48 3.64
C VAL A 37 -2.07 -14.22 4.26
N VAL A 38 -2.09 -14.10 5.58
CA VAL A 38 -3.23 -13.57 6.33
C VAL A 38 -2.71 -12.41 7.15
N SER A 39 -3.28 -11.23 6.99
CA SER A 39 -2.90 -10.07 7.77
C SER A 39 -4.10 -9.39 8.41
N TYR A 40 -3.83 -8.76 9.54
CA TYR A 40 -4.75 -7.85 10.20
C TYR A 40 -4.00 -6.58 10.57
N GLY A 41 -4.63 -5.44 10.33
CA GLY A 41 -4.08 -4.13 10.66
C GLY A 41 -5.14 -3.20 11.23
N ARG A 42 -4.72 -2.35 12.17
CA ARG A 42 -5.48 -1.21 12.65
C ARG A 42 -4.76 0.07 12.28
N THR A 43 -5.48 0.98 11.65
CA THR A 43 -4.99 2.31 11.26
C THR A 43 -5.95 3.35 11.83
N SER A 44 -5.42 4.36 12.53
CA SER A 44 -6.24 5.44 13.08
C SER A 44 -5.46 6.74 13.20
N GLY A 45 -6.17 7.86 13.18
CA GLY A 45 -5.59 9.18 13.34
C GLY A 45 -6.42 10.27 12.67
N ASP A 46 -5.82 11.45 12.57
CA ASP A 46 -6.48 12.62 12.02
C ASP A 46 -6.48 12.62 10.49
N VAL A 47 -7.47 13.24 9.92
CA VAL A 47 -7.58 13.50 8.47
C VAL A 47 -7.43 15.00 8.24
N ILE A 48 -6.27 15.38 7.71
CA ILE A 48 -5.96 16.79 7.41
C ILE A 48 -6.60 17.13 6.08
N LEU A 49 -7.57 18.02 6.14
CA LEU A 49 -8.36 18.48 5.01
C LEU A 49 -7.90 19.87 4.55
N ASP A 50 -8.40 20.30 3.40
CA ASP A 50 -8.27 21.68 2.93
C ASP A 50 -8.93 22.62 3.95
N PRO A 51 -8.20 23.60 4.52
CA PRO A 51 -8.75 24.53 5.53
C PRO A 51 -9.84 25.44 5.00
N THR A 52 -10.04 25.54 3.69
CA THR A 52 -11.15 26.29 3.09
C THR A 52 -12.49 25.56 3.16
N LEU A 53 -12.47 24.28 3.55
CA LEU A 53 -13.67 23.47 3.74
C LEU A 53 -14.24 23.68 5.14
N PRO A 54 -15.57 23.73 5.30
CA PRO A 54 -16.22 23.86 6.59
C PRO A 54 -16.27 22.51 7.35
N VAL A 55 -15.12 21.82 7.40
CA VAL A 55 -14.94 20.54 8.09
C VAL A 55 -13.73 20.65 9.01
N THR A 56 -13.93 20.42 10.27
CA THR A 56 -12.87 20.41 11.29
C THR A 56 -12.88 19.11 12.09
N ASP A 57 -11.82 18.86 12.83
CA ASP A 57 -11.66 17.73 13.76
C ASP A 57 -11.96 16.38 13.10
N ALA A 58 -11.58 16.25 11.81
CA ALA A 58 -11.77 15.02 11.07
C ALA A 58 -10.79 13.96 11.52
N SER A 59 -11.30 12.79 11.89
CA SER A 59 -10.52 11.61 12.23
C SER A 59 -11.12 10.35 11.67
N ALA A 60 -10.30 9.31 11.47
CA ALA A 60 -10.76 8.04 10.98
C ALA A 60 -10.03 6.87 11.63
N SER A 61 -10.68 5.72 11.66
CA SER A 61 -10.12 4.45 12.13
C SER A 61 -10.56 3.33 11.20
N PHE A 62 -9.61 2.46 10.85
CA PHE A 62 -9.83 1.33 9.97
C PHE A 62 -9.26 0.06 10.60
N ASN A 63 -10.03 -1.01 10.59
CA ASN A 63 -9.55 -2.36 10.83
C ASN A 63 -9.58 -3.09 9.48
N THR A 64 -8.46 -3.64 9.05
CA THR A 64 -8.33 -4.28 7.74
C THR A 64 -7.82 -5.70 7.92
N ALA A 65 -8.57 -6.67 7.43
CA ALA A 65 -8.13 -8.05 7.28
C ALA A 65 -7.81 -8.30 5.80
N THR A 66 -6.66 -8.92 5.49
CA THR A 66 -6.28 -9.20 4.10
C THR A 66 -5.91 -10.66 3.93
N LEU A 67 -6.47 -11.29 2.89
CA LEU A 67 -6.02 -12.57 2.38
C LEU A 67 -5.17 -12.33 1.14
N GLY A 68 -4.00 -12.95 1.08
CA GLY A 68 -3.08 -12.77 -0.03
C GLY A 68 -2.37 -14.05 -0.43
N TYR A 69 -1.87 -14.04 -1.67
CA TYR A 69 -1.08 -15.11 -2.23
C TYR A 69 0.05 -14.55 -3.09
N TYR A 70 1.20 -15.19 -3.01
CA TYR A 70 2.40 -14.88 -3.78
C TYR A 70 2.93 -16.14 -4.44
N HIS A 71 3.35 -16.03 -5.70
CA HIS A 71 4.02 -17.08 -6.44
C HIS A 71 5.22 -16.55 -7.24
N SER A 72 6.37 -17.24 -7.15
CA SER A 72 7.54 -16.93 -7.95
C SER A 72 7.79 -17.98 -9.03
N PHE A 73 8.18 -17.51 -10.22
CA PHE A 73 8.50 -18.34 -11.38
C PHE A 73 9.66 -17.74 -12.17
N GLY A 74 10.10 -18.46 -13.18
CA GLY A 74 11.13 -17.98 -14.11
C GLY A 74 10.52 -17.41 -15.38
N LEU A 75 11.00 -16.24 -15.81
CA LEU A 75 10.68 -15.65 -17.12
C LEU A 75 11.97 -15.10 -17.74
N LEU A 76 12.29 -15.49 -18.96
CA LEU A 76 13.51 -15.05 -19.68
C LEU A 76 14.81 -15.20 -18.85
N GLY A 77 14.94 -16.30 -18.11
CA GLY A 77 16.11 -16.57 -17.28
C GLY A 77 16.20 -15.75 -15.98
N ARG A 78 15.20 -14.92 -15.68
CA ARG A 78 15.13 -14.08 -14.49
C ARG A 78 14.00 -14.50 -13.57
N GLN A 79 14.17 -14.27 -12.28
CA GLN A 79 13.09 -14.44 -11.32
C GLN A 79 11.99 -13.43 -11.61
N THR A 80 10.77 -13.92 -11.55
CA THR A 80 9.53 -13.14 -11.69
C THR A 80 8.58 -13.58 -10.60
N SER A 81 7.66 -12.71 -10.20
CA SER A 81 6.63 -13.09 -9.25
C SER A 81 5.31 -12.37 -9.51
N VAL A 82 4.24 -13.00 -9.08
CA VAL A 82 2.91 -12.41 -8.99
C VAL A 82 2.41 -12.55 -7.56
N ALA A 83 1.87 -11.46 -7.04
CA ALA A 83 1.17 -11.45 -5.75
C ALA A 83 -0.24 -10.88 -5.95
N ALA A 84 -1.20 -11.39 -5.20
CA ALA A 84 -2.55 -10.85 -5.16
C ALA A 84 -3.02 -10.78 -3.70
N GLY A 85 -3.83 -9.75 -3.37
CA GLY A 85 -4.37 -9.57 -2.03
C GLY A 85 -5.71 -8.87 -2.05
N MET A 86 -6.67 -9.42 -1.29
CA MET A 86 -8.03 -8.90 -1.15
C MET A 86 -8.25 -8.44 0.29
N PRO A 87 -8.40 -7.12 0.54
CA PRO A 87 -8.69 -6.60 1.86
C PRO A 87 -10.19 -6.59 2.15
N TYR A 88 -10.55 -6.85 3.39
CA TYR A 88 -11.86 -6.53 3.97
C TYR A 88 -11.65 -5.43 5.02
N VAL A 89 -12.40 -4.34 4.93
CA VAL A 89 -12.21 -3.13 5.73
C VAL A 89 -13.45 -2.87 6.59
N LEU A 90 -13.21 -2.54 7.86
CA LEU A 90 -14.17 -1.97 8.78
C LEU A 90 -13.67 -0.57 9.13
N GLY A 91 -14.35 0.46 8.63
CA GLY A 91 -13.94 1.85 8.78
C GLY A 91 -14.98 2.69 9.51
N SER A 92 -14.51 3.55 10.38
CA SER A 92 -15.30 4.61 11.02
C SER A 92 -14.61 5.94 10.87
N GLY A 93 -15.38 7.00 10.77
CA GLY A 93 -14.90 8.38 10.71
C GLY A 93 -15.80 9.31 11.47
N GLN A 94 -15.25 10.41 11.94
CA GLN A 94 -15.98 11.50 12.56
C GLN A 94 -15.39 12.85 12.14
N ALA A 95 -16.23 13.88 12.11
CA ALA A 95 -15.82 15.24 11.82
C ALA A 95 -16.87 16.23 12.33
N LEU A 96 -16.53 17.51 12.39
CA LEU A 96 -17.50 18.60 12.56
C LEU A 96 -17.79 19.22 11.18
N LEU A 97 -19.02 19.15 10.74
CA LEU A 97 -19.53 19.80 9.50
C LEU A 97 -20.25 21.08 9.88
N ASN A 98 -19.69 22.25 9.57
CA ASN A 98 -20.21 23.55 10.05
C ASN A 98 -20.43 23.58 11.57
N GLY A 99 -19.54 22.95 12.35
CA GLY A 99 -19.66 22.83 13.81
C GLY A 99 -20.63 21.76 14.31
N VAL A 100 -21.29 21.01 13.41
CA VAL A 100 -22.22 19.92 13.77
C VAL A 100 -21.50 18.56 13.68
N PRO A 101 -21.53 17.74 14.73
CA PRO A 101 -20.93 16.41 14.69
C PRO A 101 -21.52 15.51 13.60
N ALA A 102 -20.67 14.89 12.81
CA ALA A 102 -21.01 13.91 11.80
C ALA A 102 -20.21 12.63 12.00
N HIS A 103 -20.86 11.48 11.85
CA HIS A 103 -20.26 10.16 11.98
C HIS A 103 -20.45 9.35 10.71
N LEU A 104 -19.46 8.54 10.39
CA LEU A 104 -19.47 7.67 9.23
C LEU A 104 -19.04 6.27 9.64
N TYR A 105 -19.72 5.26 9.11
CA TYR A 105 -19.29 3.87 9.20
C TYR A 105 -19.37 3.21 7.82
N ARG A 106 -18.34 2.47 7.45
CA ARG A 106 -18.29 1.68 6.19
C ARG A 106 -17.63 0.34 6.45
N SER A 107 -18.17 -0.70 5.83
CA SER A 107 -17.57 -2.03 5.88
C SER A 107 -17.71 -2.73 4.54
N GLY A 108 -16.76 -3.56 4.18
CA GLY A 108 -16.83 -4.36 2.97
C GLY A 108 -15.48 -4.73 2.37
N LEU A 109 -15.54 -5.43 1.25
CA LEU A 109 -14.36 -5.75 0.45
C LEU A 109 -13.78 -4.48 -0.17
N GLY A 110 -12.45 -4.33 -0.08
CA GLY A 110 -11.72 -3.32 -0.82
C GLY A 110 -11.35 -3.79 -2.23
N ASP A 111 -10.66 -2.96 -2.97
CA ASP A 111 -10.20 -3.32 -4.31
C ASP A 111 -9.13 -4.41 -4.25
N LEU A 112 -9.21 -5.38 -5.17
CA LEU A 112 -8.18 -6.39 -5.32
C LEU A 112 -6.87 -5.73 -5.73
N ARG A 113 -5.77 -6.07 -5.06
CA ARG A 113 -4.42 -5.63 -5.42
C ARG A 113 -3.66 -6.78 -6.04
N VAL A 114 -3.10 -6.53 -7.21
CA VAL A 114 -2.22 -7.47 -7.91
C VAL A 114 -0.89 -6.78 -8.13
N ARG A 115 0.22 -7.47 -7.86
CA ARG A 115 1.57 -6.99 -8.15
C ARG A 115 2.28 -8.03 -9.01
N TRP A 116 2.86 -7.58 -10.11
CA TRP A 116 3.82 -8.33 -10.91
C TRP A 116 5.20 -7.72 -10.72
N SER A 117 6.21 -8.56 -10.44
CA SER A 117 7.60 -8.11 -10.23
C SER A 117 8.53 -8.88 -11.15
N TYR A 118 9.50 -8.19 -11.75
CA TYR A 118 10.53 -8.75 -12.61
C TYR A 118 11.91 -8.26 -12.18
N PHE A 119 12.83 -9.20 -11.98
CA PHE A 119 14.16 -8.90 -11.48
C PHE A 119 15.14 -8.75 -12.65
N LEU A 120 15.62 -7.52 -12.88
CA LEU A 120 16.52 -7.18 -13.98
C LEU A 120 17.97 -7.65 -13.70
N VAL A 121 18.43 -7.47 -12.45
CA VAL A 121 19.80 -7.76 -12.04
C VAL A 121 19.79 -8.52 -10.71
N GLY A 122 20.76 -9.42 -10.53
CA GLY A 122 21.05 -10.05 -9.24
C GLY A 122 20.11 -11.18 -8.82
N SER A 123 19.08 -11.50 -9.61
CA SER A 123 18.15 -12.59 -9.30
C SER A 123 17.85 -13.46 -10.53
N PRO A 124 18.70 -14.42 -10.86
CA PRO A 124 18.42 -15.41 -11.88
C PRO A 124 17.25 -16.33 -11.47
N ALA A 125 16.59 -16.93 -12.47
CA ALA A 125 15.53 -17.90 -12.24
C ALA A 125 16.11 -19.25 -11.83
N VAL A 126 16.44 -19.42 -10.57
CA VAL A 126 17.06 -20.61 -10.01
C VAL A 126 16.15 -21.36 -9.06
N ASN A 127 16.33 -22.68 -8.97
CA ASN A 127 15.60 -23.52 -8.03
C ASN A 127 16.11 -23.31 -6.57
N ARG A 128 15.47 -23.98 -5.62
CA ARG A 128 15.78 -23.83 -4.19
C ARG A 128 17.21 -24.25 -3.81
N GLN A 129 17.80 -25.24 -4.50
CA GLN A 129 19.14 -25.72 -4.21
C GLN A 129 20.20 -24.74 -4.70
N GLU A 130 20.08 -24.30 -5.94
CA GLU A 130 20.94 -23.30 -6.58
C GLU A 130 20.82 -21.94 -5.88
N PHE A 131 19.63 -21.54 -5.42
CA PHE A 131 19.41 -20.31 -4.70
C PHE A 131 20.22 -20.18 -3.41
N LYS A 132 20.48 -21.29 -2.70
CA LYS A 132 21.32 -21.28 -1.49
C LYS A 132 22.77 -20.91 -1.78
N GLN A 133 23.24 -21.19 -3.01
CA GLN A 133 24.62 -20.92 -3.47
C GLN A 133 24.71 -19.51 -4.08
N HIS A 134 23.58 -18.96 -4.54
CA HIS A 134 23.52 -17.66 -5.17
C HIS A 134 23.44 -16.54 -4.13
N LYS A 135 24.50 -15.71 -4.06
CA LYS A 135 24.58 -14.56 -3.16
C LYS A 135 24.69 -13.27 -3.97
N ALA A 136 23.59 -12.77 -4.47
CA ALA A 136 23.60 -11.45 -5.09
C ALA A 136 23.85 -10.37 -4.02
N ARG A 137 24.80 -9.48 -4.28
CA ARG A 137 25.04 -8.31 -3.42
C ARG A 137 24.12 -7.15 -3.76
N THR A 138 23.81 -7.00 -5.04
CA THR A 138 22.92 -5.96 -5.54
C THR A 138 21.84 -6.61 -6.39
N VAL A 139 20.60 -6.21 -6.16
CA VAL A 139 19.44 -6.63 -6.93
C VAL A 139 18.73 -5.39 -7.44
N VAL A 140 18.36 -5.40 -8.71
CA VAL A 140 17.52 -4.36 -9.33
C VAL A 140 16.30 -5.05 -9.91
N GLY A 141 15.13 -4.51 -9.62
CA GLY A 141 13.88 -5.02 -10.13
C GLY A 141 12.92 -3.90 -10.51
N VAL A 142 11.93 -4.28 -11.27
CA VAL A 142 10.76 -3.44 -11.59
C VAL A 142 9.51 -4.17 -11.15
N ASP A 143 8.52 -3.42 -10.73
CA ASP A 143 7.20 -3.98 -10.50
C ASP A 143 6.08 -3.10 -11.08
N LEU A 144 4.93 -3.73 -11.24
CA LEU A 144 3.68 -3.09 -11.59
C LEU A 144 2.62 -3.56 -10.60
N ALA A 145 2.23 -2.67 -9.70
CA ALA A 145 1.06 -2.90 -8.86
C ALA A 145 -0.20 -2.35 -9.54
N VAL A 146 -1.27 -3.13 -9.49
CA VAL A 146 -2.58 -2.81 -10.08
C VAL A 146 -3.64 -2.90 -8.99
N ALA A 147 -4.43 -1.85 -8.81
CA ALA A 147 -5.66 -1.90 -8.04
C ALA A 147 -6.83 -2.12 -9.00
N VAL A 148 -7.49 -3.28 -8.85
CA VAL A 148 -8.65 -3.68 -9.65
C VAL A 148 -9.92 -3.25 -8.92
N PRO A 149 -10.85 -2.52 -9.55
CA PRO A 149 -12.02 -1.94 -8.88
C PRO A 149 -13.11 -3.00 -8.60
N LEU A 150 -12.82 -3.96 -7.75
CA LEU A 150 -13.73 -5.00 -7.30
C LEU A 150 -14.29 -4.74 -5.90
N GLY A 151 -13.82 -3.65 -5.26
CA GLY A 151 -14.25 -3.26 -3.94
C GLY A 151 -15.69 -2.78 -3.91
N GLN A 152 -16.29 -2.86 -2.72
CA GLN A 152 -17.65 -2.42 -2.50
C GLN A 152 -17.77 -0.91 -2.71
N TYR A 153 -18.67 -0.53 -3.60
CA TYR A 153 -18.87 0.85 -4.05
C TYR A 153 -20.37 1.16 -4.21
N ASP A 154 -20.80 2.30 -3.70
CA ASP A 154 -22.12 2.88 -3.90
C ASP A 154 -21.96 4.33 -4.39
N PRO A 155 -22.42 4.68 -5.61
CA PRO A 155 -22.28 6.02 -6.17
C PRO A 155 -23.10 7.09 -5.43
N ASN A 156 -24.04 6.70 -4.58
CA ASN A 156 -24.79 7.65 -3.75
C ASN A 156 -24.03 8.02 -2.47
N LEU A 157 -22.95 7.30 -2.17
CA LEU A 157 -22.12 7.56 -1.02
C LEU A 157 -20.83 8.26 -1.44
N LEU A 158 -20.47 9.29 -0.71
CA LEU A 158 -19.24 10.02 -0.98
C LEU A 158 -17.98 9.25 -0.55
N VAL A 159 -18.05 8.54 0.58
CA VAL A 159 -16.96 7.72 1.11
C VAL A 159 -17.27 6.26 0.89
N ASN A 160 -16.43 5.59 0.14
CA ASN A 160 -16.56 4.18 -0.25
C ASN A 160 -15.31 3.38 0.14
N ILE A 161 -15.45 2.06 0.29
CA ILE A 161 -14.34 1.13 0.51
C ILE A 161 -13.58 0.89 -0.81
N GLY A 162 -14.29 0.58 -1.90
CA GLY A 162 -13.75 0.52 -3.26
C GLY A 162 -13.59 1.89 -3.89
N ALA A 163 -12.71 2.03 -4.88
CA ALA A 163 -12.47 3.29 -5.57
C ALA A 163 -13.24 3.45 -6.88
N ASN A 164 -13.87 2.37 -7.37
CA ASN A 164 -14.58 2.32 -8.65
C ASN A 164 -13.73 2.83 -9.82
N ARG A 165 -12.43 2.58 -9.79
CA ARG A 165 -11.50 2.93 -10.87
C ARG A 165 -10.24 2.08 -10.80
N TRP A 166 -9.64 1.82 -11.92
CA TRP A 166 -8.33 1.22 -12.01
C TRP A 166 -7.25 2.18 -11.54
N ALA A 167 -6.21 1.64 -10.89
CA ALA A 167 -5.00 2.38 -10.59
C ALA A 167 -3.78 1.48 -10.82
N PHE A 168 -2.68 2.09 -11.29
CA PHE A 168 -1.45 1.41 -11.68
C PHE A 168 -0.26 2.08 -11.02
N ARG A 169 0.67 1.29 -10.46
CA ARG A 169 1.94 1.81 -9.92
C ARG A 169 3.09 1.05 -10.55
N PRO A 170 3.70 1.54 -11.63
CA PRO A 170 5.04 1.13 -12.00
C PRO A 170 6.03 1.63 -10.95
N GLU A 171 7.00 0.77 -10.60
CA GLU A 171 8.03 1.05 -9.61
C GLU A 171 9.35 0.40 -10.04
N ILE A 172 10.45 1.05 -9.76
CA ILE A 172 11.79 0.49 -9.85
C ILE A 172 12.42 0.50 -8.47
N GLY A 173 13.07 -0.61 -8.10
CA GLY A 173 13.73 -0.74 -6.82
C GLY A 173 15.13 -1.32 -6.95
N VAL A 174 15.99 -0.90 -6.05
CA VAL A 174 17.32 -1.43 -5.88
C VAL A 174 17.52 -1.88 -4.43
N SER A 175 18.01 -3.09 -4.23
CA SER A 175 18.42 -3.57 -2.93
C SER A 175 19.89 -3.96 -2.92
N ARG A 176 20.59 -3.68 -1.81
CA ARG A 176 21.99 -4.02 -1.61
C ARG A 176 22.22 -4.70 -0.27
N SER A 177 22.75 -5.93 -0.35
CA SER A 177 23.12 -6.71 0.81
C SER A 177 24.54 -6.40 1.25
N LEU A 178 24.70 -6.01 2.52
CA LEU A 178 25.97 -5.70 3.17
C LEU A 178 26.09 -6.56 4.45
N ARG A 179 26.58 -7.78 4.32
CA ARG A 179 26.60 -8.77 5.42
C ARG A 179 25.18 -9.01 5.97
N SER A 180 24.91 -8.57 7.21
CA SER A 180 23.61 -8.71 7.87
C SER A 180 22.64 -7.57 7.54
N TRP A 181 23.09 -6.51 6.89
CA TRP A 181 22.29 -5.37 6.49
C TRP A 181 21.74 -5.54 5.06
N LEU A 182 20.54 -5.08 4.86
CA LEU A 182 19.93 -4.90 3.53
C LEU A 182 19.45 -3.46 3.44
N LEU A 183 19.94 -2.74 2.43
CA LEU A 183 19.51 -1.39 2.09
C LEU A 183 18.64 -1.49 0.84
N GLU A 184 17.48 -0.83 0.84
CA GLU A 184 16.57 -0.78 -0.32
C GLU A 184 16.14 0.66 -0.58
N LEU A 185 16.00 0.99 -1.85
CA LEU A 185 15.45 2.26 -2.34
C LEU A 185 14.52 1.94 -3.50
N ASP A 186 13.28 2.42 -3.40
CA ASP A 186 12.22 2.18 -4.37
C ASP A 186 11.61 3.51 -4.79
N VAL A 187 11.38 3.67 -6.10
CA VAL A 187 10.77 4.87 -6.67
C VAL A 187 9.67 4.45 -7.64
N GLY A 188 8.50 5.01 -7.47
CA GLY A 188 7.35 4.69 -8.29
C GLY A 188 6.34 5.83 -8.37
N SER A 189 5.30 5.64 -9.17
CA SER A 189 4.21 6.60 -9.26
C SER A 189 2.88 5.88 -9.48
N TRP A 190 1.87 6.27 -8.72
CA TRP A 190 0.49 5.85 -8.95
C TRP A 190 -0.15 6.68 -10.04
N PHE A 191 -0.77 6.02 -11.01
CA PHE A 191 -1.63 6.58 -12.05
C PHE A 191 -3.04 6.05 -11.85
N PHE A 192 -4.02 6.91 -12.04
CA PHE A 192 -5.42 6.60 -11.77
C PHE A 192 -6.26 6.83 -13.04
N LEU A 193 -7.10 5.88 -13.39
CA LEU A 193 -8.18 6.16 -14.33
C LEU A 193 -9.27 7.00 -13.63
N GLN A 194 -10.10 7.65 -14.42
CA GLN A 194 -11.23 8.42 -13.88
C GLN A 194 -12.27 7.48 -13.25
N ASN A 195 -12.97 7.97 -12.23
CA ASN A 195 -14.22 7.41 -11.76
C ASN A 195 -15.37 8.23 -12.36
N SER A 196 -16.04 7.69 -13.36
CA SER A 196 -17.12 8.37 -14.10
C SER A 196 -18.49 8.30 -13.39
N ASN A 197 -18.58 7.60 -12.27
CA ASN A 197 -19.80 7.49 -11.48
C ASN A 197 -19.52 7.79 -10.00
N PHE A 198 -18.81 8.89 -9.76
CA PHE A 198 -18.48 9.35 -8.42
C PHE A 198 -19.67 10.15 -7.87
N PHE A 199 -20.01 9.95 -6.63
CA PHE A 199 -21.01 10.67 -5.83
C PHE A 199 -22.08 11.41 -6.65
N HIS A 200 -23.23 10.74 -6.83
CA HIS A 200 -24.37 11.23 -7.65
C HIS A 200 -24.01 11.44 -9.14
N GLY A 201 -23.19 10.57 -9.72
CA GLY A 201 -22.89 10.58 -11.15
C GLY A 201 -21.85 11.61 -11.60
N GLN A 202 -21.08 12.18 -10.66
CA GLN A 202 -19.99 13.08 -11.00
C GLN A 202 -18.79 12.31 -11.57
N VAL A 203 -17.91 13.02 -12.28
CA VAL A 203 -16.64 12.48 -12.78
C VAL A 203 -15.52 12.93 -11.86
N ARG A 204 -14.78 11.99 -11.28
CA ARG A 204 -13.59 12.26 -10.47
C ARG A 204 -12.33 11.78 -11.16
N GLU A 205 -11.41 12.71 -11.35
CA GLU A 205 -10.04 12.46 -11.82
C GLU A 205 -9.04 12.71 -10.70
N GLN A 206 -7.85 12.12 -10.81
CA GLN A 206 -6.76 12.34 -9.86
C GLN A 206 -5.43 12.37 -10.60
N ALA A 207 -4.64 13.39 -10.34
CA ALA A 207 -3.27 13.48 -10.82
C ALA A 207 -2.40 12.36 -10.24
N PRO A 208 -1.32 11.97 -10.90
CA PRO A 208 -0.39 10.96 -10.39
C PRO A 208 0.17 11.31 -9.01
N ILE A 209 0.52 10.26 -8.23
CA ILE A 209 1.21 10.38 -6.94
C ILE A 209 2.58 9.71 -7.08
N GLY A 210 3.63 10.52 -7.14
CA GLY A 210 5.00 10.03 -7.05
C GLY A 210 5.36 9.62 -5.62
N SER A 211 6.13 8.54 -5.46
CA SER A 211 6.60 8.03 -4.17
C SER A 211 8.05 7.58 -4.25
N ALA A 212 8.77 7.79 -3.15
CA ALA A 212 10.08 7.20 -2.90
C ALA A 212 10.07 6.55 -1.52
N GLN A 213 10.61 5.32 -1.44
CA GLN A 213 10.72 4.57 -0.19
C GLN A 213 12.15 4.18 0.04
N ALA A 214 12.58 4.20 1.30
CA ALA A 214 13.88 3.73 1.72
C ALA A 214 13.72 2.80 2.93
N HIS A 215 14.42 1.66 2.88
CA HIS A 215 14.37 0.65 3.92
C HIS A 215 15.78 0.23 4.34
N VAL A 216 15.98 0.13 5.64
CA VAL A 216 17.22 -0.39 6.24
C VAL A 216 16.86 -1.58 7.10
N SER A 217 17.23 -2.78 6.67
CA SER A 217 16.93 -4.01 7.41
C SER A 217 18.20 -4.63 8.00
N TYR A 218 18.11 -5.10 9.23
CA TYR A 218 19.15 -5.92 9.87
C TYR A 218 18.65 -7.35 10.11
N THR A 219 19.40 -8.34 9.65
CA THR A 219 19.09 -9.75 9.82
C THR A 219 19.93 -10.34 10.97
N PHE A 220 19.28 -10.68 12.08
CA PHE A 220 19.91 -11.29 13.25
C PHE A 220 20.26 -12.76 12.99
N ARG A 221 19.33 -13.48 12.37
CA ARG A 221 19.45 -14.87 11.90
C ARG A 221 18.44 -15.13 10.78
N PRO A 222 18.58 -16.24 10.03
CA PRO A 222 17.63 -16.56 8.96
C PRO A 222 16.17 -16.48 9.42
N GLY A 223 15.39 -15.62 8.76
CA GLY A 223 13.97 -15.36 9.06
C GLY A 223 13.70 -14.35 10.19
N LEU A 224 14.68 -14.04 11.05
CA LEU A 224 14.56 -13.02 12.09
C LEU A 224 15.27 -11.74 11.63
N TRP A 225 14.50 -10.68 11.36
CA TRP A 225 15.04 -9.40 10.94
C TRP A 225 14.15 -8.25 11.40
N LEU A 226 14.75 -7.08 11.53
CA LEU A 226 14.11 -5.81 11.81
C LEU A 226 14.41 -4.84 10.67
N ALA A 227 13.41 -4.08 10.24
CA ALA A 227 13.58 -2.99 9.29
C ALA A 227 13.14 -1.67 9.91
N LEU A 228 13.81 -0.59 9.50
CA LEU A 228 13.38 0.78 9.63
C LEU A 228 13.02 1.28 8.24
N ASP A 229 11.89 1.94 8.13
CA ASP A 229 11.23 2.24 6.88
C ASP A 229 10.89 3.73 6.82
N GLY A 230 11.09 4.34 5.67
CA GLY A 230 10.67 5.71 5.40
C GLY A 230 10.06 5.82 4.01
N THR A 231 9.00 6.62 3.87
CA THR A 231 8.43 6.97 2.56
C THR A 231 8.11 8.45 2.49
N TYR A 232 8.29 9.00 1.30
CA TYR A 232 7.78 10.31 0.91
C TYR A 232 6.94 10.15 -0.35
N TYR A 233 5.80 10.82 -0.39
CA TYR A 233 4.95 10.84 -1.57
C TYR A 233 4.34 12.22 -1.81
N THR A 234 4.18 12.56 -3.10
CA THR A 234 3.68 13.86 -3.52
C THR A 234 2.84 13.74 -4.78
N GLY A 235 1.82 14.59 -4.90
CA GLY A 235 0.90 14.60 -6.04
C GLY A 235 -0.55 14.37 -5.64
N GLY A 236 -1.32 13.71 -6.51
CA GLY A 236 -2.65 13.20 -6.19
C GLY A 236 -3.74 14.25 -6.12
N ARG A 237 -3.53 15.45 -6.65
CA ARG A 237 -4.57 16.47 -6.70
C ARG A 237 -5.78 15.97 -7.49
N THR A 238 -6.97 16.19 -6.95
CA THR A 238 -8.20 15.73 -7.61
C THR A 238 -8.91 16.83 -8.40
N HIS A 239 -9.69 16.41 -9.38
CA HIS A 239 -10.66 17.23 -10.09
C HIS A 239 -12.01 16.51 -10.05
N VAL A 240 -13.06 17.25 -9.79
CA VAL A 240 -14.44 16.73 -9.83
C VAL A 240 -15.25 17.59 -10.77
N ASN A 241 -15.77 16.99 -11.85
CA ASN A 241 -16.41 17.69 -12.95
C ASN A 241 -15.56 18.88 -13.46
N GLY A 242 -14.22 18.68 -13.59
CA GLY A 242 -13.28 19.69 -14.00
C GLY A 242 -12.90 20.73 -12.91
N VAL A 243 -13.57 20.74 -11.77
CA VAL A 243 -13.23 21.66 -10.67
C VAL A 243 -12.03 21.10 -9.89
N ARG A 244 -10.98 21.88 -9.83
CA ARG A 244 -9.71 21.51 -9.18
C ARG A 244 -9.82 21.60 -7.67
N GLY A 245 -9.47 20.51 -6.98
CA GLY A 245 -9.33 20.46 -5.51
C GLY A 245 -8.02 21.10 -5.02
N ASN A 246 -8.00 21.53 -3.76
CA ASN A 246 -6.78 21.99 -3.09
C ASN A 246 -6.18 20.90 -2.18
N ASP A 247 -6.15 19.67 -2.67
CA ASP A 247 -5.83 18.43 -1.97
C ASP A 247 -4.49 17.80 -2.43
N LEU A 248 -3.54 18.63 -2.88
CA LEU A 248 -2.19 18.18 -3.20
C LEU A 248 -1.55 17.54 -1.98
N GLN A 249 -1.17 16.27 -2.09
CA GLN A 249 -0.45 15.54 -1.07
C GLN A 249 1.05 15.86 -1.13
N GLN A 250 1.65 16.05 0.03
CA GLN A 250 3.10 16.17 0.26
C GLN A 250 3.36 15.60 1.65
N ASN A 251 3.50 14.28 1.71
CA ASN A 251 3.43 13.57 2.98
C ASN A 251 4.60 12.62 3.12
N SER A 252 5.00 12.36 4.37
CA SER A 252 5.99 11.36 4.71
C SER A 252 5.52 10.47 5.86
N ARG A 253 6.01 9.24 5.89
CA ARG A 253 5.78 8.28 6.97
C ARG A 253 7.08 7.62 7.37
N LEU A 254 7.15 7.25 8.63
CA LEU A 254 8.19 6.40 9.18
C LEU A 254 7.56 5.13 9.73
N GLY A 255 8.30 4.04 9.68
CA GLY A 255 7.83 2.77 10.18
C GLY A 255 8.93 1.83 10.60
N THR A 256 8.51 0.71 11.16
CA THR A 256 9.37 -0.40 11.50
C THR A 256 8.63 -1.71 11.28
N THR A 257 9.37 -2.73 10.85
CA THR A 257 8.84 -4.08 10.62
C THR A 257 9.76 -5.11 11.27
N LEU A 258 9.20 -5.93 12.15
CA LEU A 258 9.88 -7.08 12.77
C LEU A 258 9.33 -8.37 12.18
N ALA A 259 10.20 -9.19 11.60
CA ALA A 259 9.84 -10.54 11.15
C ALA A 259 10.38 -11.60 12.09
N LEU A 260 9.51 -12.53 12.46
CA LEU A 260 9.77 -13.62 13.41
C LEU A 260 9.55 -14.96 12.70
N PRO A 261 10.56 -15.82 12.56
CA PRO A 261 10.37 -17.18 12.07
C PRO A 261 9.72 -18.05 13.16
N LEU A 262 8.56 -18.61 12.87
CA LEU A 262 7.87 -19.56 13.76
C LEU A 262 8.36 -20.99 13.48
N THR A 263 8.46 -21.34 12.20
CA THR A 263 9.02 -22.60 11.72
C THR A 263 9.84 -22.35 10.44
N ARG A 264 10.30 -23.40 9.77
CA ARG A 264 10.99 -23.28 8.47
C ARG A 264 10.06 -22.77 7.34
N SER A 265 8.76 -22.93 7.49
CA SER A 265 7.74 -22.56 6.49
C SER A 265 6.79 -21.47 6.98
N GLN A 266 6.81 -21.11 8.24
CA GLN A 266 5.88 -20.15 8.83
C GLN A 266 6.63 -18.97 9.44
N SER A 267 6.09 -17.78 9.26
CA SER A 267 6.62 -16.55 9.85
C SER A 267 5.51 -15.58 10.23
N LEU A 268 5.82 -14.77 11.21
CA LEU A 268 4.99 -13.64 11.64
C LEU A 268 5.73 -12.35 11.34
N LYS A 269 5.04 -11.35 10.81
CA LYS A 269 5.55 -9.98 10.72
C LYS A 269 4.70 -9.06 11.59
N LEU A 270 5.35 -8.22 12.37
CA LEU A 270 4.74 -7.15 13.13
C LEU A 270 5.17 -5.84 12.50
N SER A 271 4.25 -4.94 12.23
CA SER A 271 4.53 -3.64 11.62
C SER A 271 3.95 -2.51 12.44
N TYR A 272 4.67 -1.42 12.48
CA TYR A 272 4.23 -0.14 13.03
C TYR A 272 4.61 0.96 12.07
N SER A 273 3.72 1.92 11.84
CA SER A 273 4.07 3.13 11.08
C SER A 273 3.24 4.33 11.54
N LYS A 274 3.81 5.53 11.34
CA LYS A 274 3.17 6.79 11.70
C LYS A 274 3.48 7.85 10.63
N GLY A 275 2.52 8.73 10.36
CA GLY A 275 2.77 9.96 9.61
C GLY A 275 3.82 10.82 10.30
N ALA A 276 4.83 11.27 9.56
CA ALA A 276 5.86 12.18 10.08
C ALA A 276 5.54 13.61 9.68
N VAL A 277 5.20 13.84 8.42
CA VAL A 277 4.69 15.12 7.91
C VAL A 277 3.47 14.80 7.05
N THR A 278 2.38 15.49 7.26
CA THR A 278 1.16 15.35 6.47
C THR A 278 0.61 16.73 6.13
N ARG A 279 0.61 17.05 4.84
CA ARG A 279 0.01 18.29 4.34
C ARG A 279 -1.50 18.15 4.17
N VAL A 280 -1.93 17.11 3.46
CA VAL A 280 -3.34 16.77 3.19
C VAL A 280 -3.46 15.25 3.18
N GLY A 281 -4.55 14.74 3.76
CA GLY A 281 -4.86 13.31 3.85
C GLY A 281 -4.70 12.77 5.27
N GLY A 282 -4.53 11.45 5.39
CA GLY A 282 -4.49 10.79 6.70
C GLY A 282 -3.15 10.94 7.40
N ASN A 283 -3.15 11.54 8.58
CA ASN A 283 -2.03 11.51 9.53
C ASN A 283 -2.23 10.34 10.49
N PHE A 284 -2.03 9.14 9.97
CA PHE A 284 -2.40 7.91 10.65
C PHE A 284 -1.24 7.23 11.33
N THR A 285 -1.52 6.63 12.48
CA THR A 285 -0.74 5.57 13.10
C THR A 285 -1.33 4.23 12.66
N SER A 286 -0.47 3.30 12.24
CA SER A 286 -0.88 1.96 11.83
C SER A 286 -0.08 0.91 12.58
N VAL A 287 -0.76 -0.14 13.03
CA VAL A 287 -0.16 -1.36 13.59
C VAL A 287 -0.70 -2.55 12.82
N GLY A 288 0.15 -3.52 12.55
CA GLY A 288 -0.24 -4.70 11.77
C GLY A 288 0.44 -5.97 12.22
N VAL A 289 -0.25 -7.08 12.00
CA VAL A 289 0.27 -8.42 12.15
C VAL A 289 0.00 -9.19 10.87
N THR A 290 1.01 -9.90 10.36
CA THR A 290 0.91 -10.70 9.13
C THR A 290 1.47 -12.08 9.38
N TYR A 291 0.65 -13.09 9.22
CA TYR A 291 1.08 -14.49 9.20
C TYR A 291 1.34 -14.92 7.76
N GLN A 292 2.43 -15.65 7.54
CA GLN A 292 2.85 -16.15 6.24
C GLN A 292 3.14 -17.64 6.32
N LEU A 293 2.55 -18.40 5.39
CA LEU A 293 2.83 -19.82 5.17
C LEU A 293 3.50 -20.00 3.81
N ARG A 294 4.73 -20.52 3.81
CA ARG A 294 5.55 -20.70 2.60
C ARG A 294 5.70 -22.18 2.28
N TRP A 295 5.52 -22.51 1.00
CA TRP A 295 5.87 -23.85 0.47
C TRP A 295 6.49 -23.72 -0.92
N PHE A 296 6.96 -24.83 -1.46
CA PHE A 296 7.58 -24.88 -2.77
C PHE A 296 6.84 -25.85 -3.66
N THR A 297 6.61 -25.47 -4.91
CA THR A 297 6.08 -26.38 -5.93
C THR A 297 7.04 -27.55 -6.11
N ARG A 298 6.53 -28.78 -6.04
CA ARG A 298 7.30 -29.98 -6.40
C ARG A 298 7.54 -29.95 -7.90
N ARG A 299 8.77 -30.01 -8.31
CA ARG A 299 9.15 -30.31 -9.69
C ARG A 299 9.33 -31.80 -9.85
#